data_a4ce2dc55a0aa4fffbcb48523d4b7070
#
_entry.id   a4ce2dc55a0aa4fffbcb48523d4b7070
#
_cell.length_a   1.000
_cell.length_b   1.000
_cell.length_c   1.000
_cell.angle_alpha   90.00
_cell.angle_beta   90.00
_cell.angle_gamma   90.00
#
_symmetry.space_group_name_H-M   'P 1'
#
loop_
_entity.id
_entity.type
_entity.pdbx_description
1 polymer ?
#
loop_
_entity_poly.entity_id
_entity_poly.type
_entity_poly.pdbx_seq_one_letter_code
_entity_poly.pdbx_strand_id
1 'polypeptide(L)'
;DVLPGSLSNMPIFWKPNELTWLEGSYLLVQIEERKCAIQNDFKAIVDAWPAFKRICTLDEFSWARMCVCSRNFGIVINGVRTSAMVPYADMLNHFRPRETKWTFDNTRGAFTITALQSIPSGGQIYDSYGQKCNHRFLLNYGFAVEDNYECDGYCPNEVALLVRLAPEDPLTAR
;
A
#
# COMPACT_ATOMS: atom_id res chain seq x y z
N ASP A 1 -21.07 -5.42 2.47
CA ASP A 1 -19.84 -5.52 1.67
C ASP A 1 -18.64 -5.21 2.57
N VAL A 2 -17.61 -6.05 2.49
CA VAL A 2 -16.40 -5.93 3.32
C VAL A 2 -15.32 -5.10 2.61
N LEU A 3 -15.36 -5.04 1.27
CA LEU A 3 -14.41 -4.27 0.48
C LEU A 3 -14.96 -2.88 0.13
N PRO A 4 -14.09 -1.86 -0.01
CA PRO A 4 -14.54 -0.51 -0.38
C PRO A 4 -15.11 -0.50 -1.80
N GLY A 5 -16.23 0.18 -2.00
CA GLY A 5 -16.84 0.32 -3.33
C GLY A 5 -16.02 1.19 -4.29
N SER A 6 -15.09 2.02 -3.77
CA SER A 6 -14.21 2.87 -4.56
C SER A 6 -12.88 3.06 -3.83
N LEU A 7 -11.83 3.29 -4.59
CA LEU A 7 -10.48 3.67 -4.14
C LEU A 7 -10.04 4.99 -4.79
N SER A 8 -10.99 5.89 -5.03
CA SER A 8 -10.74 7.18 -5.71
C SER A 8 -9.74 8.08 -4.98
N ASN A 9 -9.49 7.85 -3.69
CA ASN A 9 -8.45 8.50 -2.91
C ASN A 9 -7.02 8.08 -3.28
N MET A 10 -6.84 6.95 -3.97
CA MET A 10 -5.52 6.47 -4.40
C MET A 10 -5.10 7.13 -5.73
N PRO A 11 -3.86 7.65 -5.84
CA PRO A 11 -3.43 8.42 -7.01
C PRO A 11 -3.49 7.69 -8.34
N ILE A 12 -3.45 6.37 -8.37
CA ILE A 12 -3.57 5.61 -9.62
C ILE A 12 -4.95 5.79 -10.28
N PHE A 13 -5.98 6.18 -9.50
CA PHE A 13 -7.35 6.45 -9.97
C PHE A 13 -7.64 7.94 -10.16
N TRP A 14 -6.67 8.81 -9.87
CA TRP A 14 -6.84 10.25 -10.02
C TRP A 14 -6.92 10.66 -11.49
N LYS A 15 -7.69 11.70 -11.73
CA LYS A 15 -7.78 12.34 -13.05
C LYS A 15 -6.50 13.12 -13.37
N PRO A 16 -6.22 13.40 -14.66
CA PRO A 16 -5.04 14.16 -15.05
C PRO A 16 -4.88 15.50 -14.33
N ASN A 17 -5.98 16.25 -14.10
CA ASN A 17 -5.95 17.50 -13.37
C ASN A 17 -5.63 17.36 -11.88
N GLU A 18 -5.94 16.21 -11.27
CA GLU A 18 -5.60 15.93 -9.87
C GLU A 18 -4.12 15.53 -9.75
N LEU A 19 -3.60 14.81 -10.74
CA LEU A 19 -2.19 14.42 -10.81
C LEU A 19 -1.25 15.64 -10.92
N THR A 20 -1.73 16.80 -11.41
CA THR A 20 -0.93 18.04 -11.41
C THR A 20 -0.52 18.51 -10.01
N TRP A 21 -1.27 18.13 -8.96
CA TRP A 21 -0.90 18.40 -7.56
C TRP A 21 0.40 17.72 -7.13
N LEU A 22 0.83 16.71 -7.87
CA LEU A 22 2.06 15.95 -7.64
C LEU A 22 3.20 16.37 -8.58
N GLU A 23 3.04 17.48 -9.31
CA GLU A 23 4.07 17.97 -10.23
C GLU A 23 5.40 18.19 -9.51
N GLY A 24 6.49 17.75 -10.13
CA GLY A 24 7.81 17.74 -9.52
C GLY A 24 8.08 16.63 -8.50
N SER A 25 7.06 15.85 -8.15
CA SER A 25 7.22 14.71 -7.22
C SER A 25 7.63 13.44 -7.96
N TYR A 26 8.57 12.71 -7.37
CA TYR A 26 8.93 11.35 -7.77
C TYR A 26 7.73 10.39 -7.77
N LEU A 27 6.68 10.71 -7.02
CA LEU A 27 5.47 9.89 -6.93
C LEU A 27 4.76 9.70 -8.28
N LEU A 28 4.82 10.70 -9.18
CA LEU A 28 4.24 10.56 -10.53
C LEU A 28 4.85 9.40 -11.31
N VAL A 29 6.16 9.20 -11.22
CA VAL A 29 6.85 8.07 -11.87
C VAL A 29 6.33 6.75 -11.28
N GLN A 30 6.23 6.66 -9.96
CA GLN A 30 5.74 5.45 -9.28
C GLN A 30 4.28 5.13 -9.61
N ILE A 31 3.44 6.15 -9.81
CA ILE A 31 2.04 5.98 -10.22
C ILE A 31 1.98 5.35 -11.62
N GLU A 32 2.75 5.88 -12.57
CA GLU A 32 2.77 5.35 -13.93
C GLU A 32 3.38 3.94 -14.00
N GLU A 33 4.45 3.68 -13.27
CA GLU A 33 5.01 2.32 -13.13
C GLU A 33 3.97 1.33 -12.59
N ARG A 34 3.18 1.74 -11.58
CA ARG A 34 2.11 0.93 -11.00
C ARG A 34 0.99 0.66 -12.01
N LYS A 35 0.56 1.68 -12.76
CA LYS A 35 -0.46 1.53 -13.81
C LYS A 35 0.02 0.58 -14.90
N CYS A 36 1.25 0.76 -15.38
CA CYS A 36 1.86 -0.12 -16.38
C CYS A 36 1.95 -1.58 -15.88
N ALA A 37 2.37 -1.81 -14.65
CA ALA A 37 2.44 -3.15 -14.07
C ALA A 37 1.07 -3.83 -14.03
N ILE A 38 0.02 -3.11 -13.59
CA ILE A 38 -1.35 -3.64 -13.55
C ILE A 38 -1.87 -3.95 -14.97
N GLN A 39 -1.61 -3.07 -15.94
CA GLN A 39 -2.01 -3.30 -17.34
C GLN A 39 -1.31 -4.52 -17.94
N ASN A 40 -0.01 -4.70 -17.65
CA ASN A 40 0.75 -5.86 -18.11
C ASN A 40 0.24 -7.16 -17.49
N ASP A 41 -0.07 -7.15 -16.18
CA ASP A 41 -0.66 -8.31 -15.50
C ASP A 41 -2.02 -8.66 -16.12
N PHE A 42 -2.89 -7.67 -16.33
CA PHE A 42 -4.18 -7.87 -16.96
C PHE A 42 -4.04 -8.43 -18.37
N LYS A 43 -3.15 -7.84 -19.18
CA LYS A 43 -2.87 -8.31 -20.53
C LYS A 43 -2.39 -9.76 -20.53
N ALA A 44 -1.46 -10.13 -19.67
CA ALA A 44 -0.94 -11.49 -19.56
C ALA A 44 -2.04 -12.52 -19.24
N ILE A 45 -2.99 -12.16 -18.36
CA ILE A 45 -4.15 -13.01 -18.04
C ILE A 45 -5.05 -13.16 -19.27
N VAL A 46 -5.34 -12.05 -19.96
CA VAL A 46 -6.20 -12.06 -21.16
C VAL A 46 -5.57 -12.84 -22.30
N ASP A 47 -4.25 -12.73 -22.48
CA ASP A 47 -3.52 -13.50 -23.51
C ASP A 47 -3.59 -15.00 -23.20
N ALA A 48 -3.48 -15.39 -21.93
CA ALA A 48 -3.60 -16.79 -21.51
C ALA A 48 -5.06 -17.29 -21.48
N TRP A 49 -6.01 -16.41 -21.21
CA TRP A 49 -7.45 -16.73 -21.13
C TRP A 49 -8.31 -15.59 -21.67
N PRO A 50 -8.56 -15.55 -23.01
CA PRO A 50 -9.30 -14.46 -23.67
C PRO A 50 -10.72 -14.21 -23.15
N ALA A 51 -11.35 -15.23 -22.56
CA ALA A 51 -12.69 -15.10 -21.97
C ALA A 51 -12.69 -14.17 -20.74
N PHE A 52 -11.54 -13.91 -20.11
CA PHE A 52 -11.42 -13.06 -18.93
C PHE A 52 -11.92 -11.63 -19.19
N LYS A 53 -11.71 -11.08 -20.39
CA LYS A 53 -12.23 -9.75 -20.78
C LYS A 53 -13.76 -9.60 -20.70
N ARG A 54 -14.49 -10.71 -20.76
CA ARG A 54 -15.96 -10.70 -20.64
C ARG A 54 -16.44 -10.72 -19.20
N ILE A 55 -15.54 -11.05 -18.27
CA ILE A 55 -15.82 -11.22 -16.84
C ILE A 55 -15.34 -10.01 -16.05
N CYS A 56 -14.21 -9.41 -16.48
CA CYS A 56 -13.52 -8.36 -15.74
C CYS A 56 -12.95 -7.32 -16.71
N THR A 57 -13.22 -6.07 -16.45
CA THR A 57 -12.61 -4.93 -17.13
C THR A 57 -11.25 -4.59 -16.52
N LEU A 58 -10.42 -3.80 -17.21
CA LEU A 58 -9.16 -3.31 -16.65
C LEU A 58 -9.37 -2.46 -15.38
N ASP A 59 -10.44 -1.67 -15.32
CA ASP A 59 -10.75 -0.82 -14.17
C ASP A 59 -11.11 -1.67 -12.94
N GLU A 60 -11.96 -2.68 -13.11
CA GLU A 60 -12.31 -3.64 -12.05
C GLU A 60 -11.09 -4.43 -11.59
N PHE A 61 -10.23 -4.85 -12.52
CA PHE A 61 -8.97 -5.53 -12.20
C PHE A 61 -8.02 -4.61 -11.42
N SER A 62 -7.90 -3.34 -11.82
CA SER A 62 -7.08 -2.34 -11.14
C SER A 62 -7.58 -2.10 -9.71
N TRP A 63 -8.90 -1.95 -9.54
CA TRP A 63 -9.53 -1.85 -8.23
C TRP A 63 -9.23 -3.08 -7.36
N ALA A 64 -9.43 -4.28 -7.88
CA ALA A 64 -9.16 -5.52 -7.14
C ALA A 64 -7.68 -5.66 -6.74
N ARG A 65 -6.75 -5.34 -7.65
CA ARG A 65 -5.30 -5.33 -7.37
C ARG A 65 -4.96 -4.35 -6.25
N MET A 66 -5.57 -3.16 -6.22
CA MET A 66 -5.33 -2.17 -5.18
C MET A 66 -6.02 -2.52 -3.87
N CYS A 67 -7.16 -3.19 -3.88
CA CYS A 67 -7.74 -3.78 -2.67
C CYS A 67 -6.77 -4.79 -2.04
N VAL A 68 -6.22 -5.71 -2.82
CA VAL A 68 -5.22 -6.66 -2.32
C VAL A 68 -3.96 -5.94 -1.82
N CYS A 69 -3.46 -4.95 -2.56
CA CYS A 69 -2.26 -4.20 -2.19
C CYS A 69 -2.40 -3.50 -0.83
N SER A 70 -3.56 -2.90 -0.56
CA SER A 70 -3.79 -2.09 0.64
C SER A 70 -4.31 -2.87 1.86
N ARG A 71 -4.80 -4.12 1.68
CA ARG A 71 -5.53 -4.87 2.70
C ARG A 71 -4.96 -6.23 3.04
N ASN A 72 -3.82 -6.61 2.44
CA ASN A 72 -3.19 -7.88 2.79
C ASN A 72 -2.28 -7.76 4.01
N PHE A 73 -2.22 -8.83 4.77
CA PHE A 73 -1.31 -9.02 5.90
C PHE A 73 -0.22 -10.00 5.51
N GLY A 74 1.04 -9.63 5.75
CA GLY A 74 2.18 -10.54 5.60
C GLY A 74 2.30 -11.42 6.85
N ILE A 75 1.83 -12.66 6.79
CA ILE A 75 1.75 -13.59 7.93
C ILE A 75 2.75 -14.73 7.79
N VAL A 76 3.02 -15.41 8.91
CA VAL A 76 3.84 -16.63 8.94
C VAL A 76 2.98 -17.78 9.45
N ILE A 77 2.74 -18.77 8.60
CA ILE A 77 1.99 -19.99 8.94
C ILE A 77 2.96 -21.15 8.93
N ASN A 78 3.13 -21.83 10.07
CA ASN A 78 4.04 -22.96 10.22
C ASN A 78 5.46 -22.69 9.68
N GLY A 79 5.99 -21.50 9.94
CA GLY A 79 7.31 -21.06 9.48
C GLY A 79 7.37 -20.57 8.02
N VAL A 80 6.30 -20.67 7.27
CA VAL A 80 6.24 -20.21 5.87
C VAL A 80 5.64 -18.81 5.80
N ARG A 81 6.38 -17.86 5.19
CA ARG A 81 5.86 -16.52 4.90
C ARG A 81 4.84 -16.58 3.79
N THR A 82 3.69 -15.95 4.02
CA THR A 82 2.63 -15.81 3.04
C THR A 82 1.90 -14.48 3.22
N SER A 83 0.99 -14.17 2.32
CA SER A 83 0.10 -13.01 2.44
C SER A 83 -1.35 -13.48 2.43
N ALA A 84 -2.18 -12.85 3.25
CA ALA A 84 -3.60 -13.16 3.33
C ALA A 84 -4.42 -11.87 3.45
N MET A 85 -5.58 -11.85 2.83
CA MET A 85 -6.63 -10.91 3.16
C MET A 85 -7.40 -11.47 4.36
N VAL A 86 -7.55 -10.65 5.39
CA VAL A 86 -8.23 -11.04 6.64
C VAL A 86 -9.44 -10.14 6.83
N PRO A 87 -10.64 -10.61 6.43
CA PRO A 87 -11.86 -9.82 6.56
C PRO A 87 -12.06 -9.31 7.98
N TYR A 88 -12.59 -8.10 8.11
CA TYR A 88 -12.75 -7.32 9.34
C TYR A 88 -11.44 -6.79 9.95
N ALA A 89 -10.34 -7.53 9.95
CA ALA A 89 -9.04 -7.03 10.41
C ALA A 89 -8.52 -5.90 9.50
N ASP A 90 -8.77 -6.03 8.20
CA ASP A 90 -8.40 -5.04 7.17
C ASP A 90 -9.26 -3.77 7.19
N MET A 91 -10.26 -3.69 8.08
CA MET A 91 -11.08 -2.50 8.31
C MET A 91 -10.47 -1.57 9.37
N LEU A 92 -9.47 -2.01 10.14
CA LEU A 92 -8.79 -1.17 11.10
C LEU A 92 -7.98 -0.10 10.39
N ASN A 93 -8.16 1.17 10.80
CA ASN A 93 -7.40 2.29 10.28
C ASN A 93 -5.98 2.34 10.85
N HIS A 94 -5.11 3.06 10.15
CA HIS A 94 -3.74 3.29 10.60
C HIS A 94 -3.67 4.35 11.69
N PHE A 95 -2.89 4.06 12.74
CA PHE A 95 -2.51 5.02 13.76
C PHE A 95 -1.13 4.72 14.34
N ARG A 96 -0.47 5.76 14.87
CA ARG A 96 0.76 5.67 15.64
C ARG A 96 0.68 6.57 16.88
N PRO A 97 1.26 6.14 18.00
CA PRO A 97 1.96 4.89 18.26
C PRO A 97 1.04 3.67 18.09
N ARG A 98 1.65 2.50 17.80
CA ARG A 98 0.92 1.23 17.63
C ARG A 98 0.11 0.89 18.87
N GLU A 99 -1.21 0.72 18.71
CA GLU A 99 -2.14 0.35 19.78
C GLU A 99 -2.50 -1.14 19.79
N THR A 100 -2.27 -1.82 18.68
CA THR A 100 -2.52 -3.26 18.52
C THR A 100 -1.33 -3.96 17.89
N LYS A 101 -1.25 -5.27 18.09
CA LYS A 101 -0.38 -6.16 17.32
C LYS A 101 -1.18 -7.31 16.76
N TRP A 102 -0.79 -7.78 15.59
CA TRP A 102 -1.41 -8.95 14.97
C TRP A 102 -0.38 -10.03 14.68
N THR A 103 -0.85 -11.27 14.66
CA THR A 103 -0.06 -12.44 14.29
C THR A 103 -0.98 -13.58 13.84
N PHE A 104 -0.42 -14.57 13.15
CA PHE A 104 -1.09 -15.86 12.99
C PHE A 104 -0.64 -16.78 14.11
N ASP A 105 -1.61 -17.21 14.93
CA ASP A 105 -1.38 -18.18 16.01
C ASP A 105 -1.52 -19.59 15.43
N ASN A 106 -0.40 -20.29 15.25
CA ASN A 106 -0.40 -21.64 14.68
C ASN A 106 -1.08 -22.67 15.60
N THR A 107 -1.09 -22.43 16.91
CA THR A 107 -1.72 -23.33 17.87
C THR A 107 -3.24 -23.27 17.78
N ARG A 108 -3.76 -22.05 17.59
CA ARG A 108 -5.21 -21.80 17.42
C ARG A 108 -5.65 -21.94 15.97
N GLY A 109 -4.73 -21.97 15.01
CA GLY A 109 -5.03 -21.91 13.57
C GLY A 109 -5.76 -20.63 13.17
N ALA A 110 -5.46 -19.50 13.82
CA ALA A 110 -6.23 -18.27 13.69
C ALA A 110 -5.34 -17.02 13.58
N PHE A 111 -5.80 -16.04 12.78
CA PHE A 111 -5.28 -14.69 12.83
C PHE A 111 -5.79 -13.99 14.11
N THR A 112 -4.88 -13.38 14.85
CA THR A 112 -5.20 -12.73 16.12
C THR A 112 -4.75 -11.28 16.11
N ILE A 113 -5.58 -10.39 16.66
CA ILE A 113 -5.23 -9.00 16.96
C ILE A 113 -5.31 -8.84 18.48
N THR A 114 -4.25 -8.31 19.07
CA THR A 114 -4.15 -8.10 20.53
C THR A 114 -3.95 -6.63 20.80
N ALA A 115 -4.79 -6.05 21.66
CA ALA A 115 -4.60 -4.69 22.17
C ALA A 115 -3.32 -4.62 23.03
N LEU A 116 -2.51 -3.59 22.84
CA LEU A 116 -1.28 -3.32 23.60
C LEU A 116 -1.54 -2.38 24.78
N GLN A 117 -2.71 -1.75 24.79
CA GLN A 117 -3.17 -0.83 25.83
C GLN A 117 -4.68 -0.93 25.97
N SER A 118 -5.24 -0.33 27.05
CA SER A 118 -6.67 -0.22 27.22
C SER A 118 -7.28 0.69 26.14
N ILE A 119 -8.34 0.21 25.51
CA ILE A 119 -9.11 0.97 24.53
C ILE A 119 -10.46 1.31 25.18
N PRO A 120 -10.85 2.59 25.28
CA PRO A 120 -12.10 2.97 25.89
C PRO A 120 -13.31 2.45 25.12
N SER A 121 -14.41 2.19 25.82
CA SER A 121 -15.66 1.78 25.18
C SER A 121 -16.12 2.85 24.17
N GLY A 122 -16.47 2.42 22.96
CA GLY A 122 -16.83 3.30 21.85
C GLY A 122 -15.63 3.92 21.12
N GLY A 123 -14.40 3.70 21.59
CA GLY A 123 -13.18 4.12 20.91
C GLY A 123 -12.91 3.31 19.65
N GLN A 124 -12.34 3.94 18.64
CA GLN A 124 -11.86 3.24 17.43
C GLN A 124 -10.66 2.39 17.78
N ILE A 125 -10.62 1.18 17.21
CA ILE A 125 -9.47 0.29 17.29
C ILE A 125 -8.62 0.54 16.05
N TYR A 126 -7.33 0.81 16.24
CA TYR A 126 -6.39 1.08 15.17
C TYR A 126 -5.35 -0.05 15.02
N ASP A 127 -4.91 -0.25 13.79
CA ASP A 127 -3.69 -1.00 13.49
C ASP A 127 -2.57 -0.05 13.06
N SER A 128 -1.36 -0.55 12.97
CA SER A 128 -0.25 0.13 12.32
C SER A 128 0.08 -0.56 11.01
N TYR A 129 -0.04 0.19 9.89
CA TYR A 129 0.35 -0.30 8.57
C TYR A 129 1.88 -0.35 8.39
N GLY A 130 2.61 -0.10 9.49
CA GLY A 130 4.07 -0.13 9.56
C GLY A 130 4.70 1.23 9.29
N GLN A 131 6.00 1.27 9.45
CA GLN A 131 6.84 2.44 9.26
C GLN A 131 7.01 2.70 7.76
N LYS A 132 6.36 3.72 7.25
CA LYS A 132 6.35 4.09 5.84
C LYS A 132 6.41 5.61 5.67
N CYS A 133 7.09 6.06 4.61
CA CYS A 133 7.05 7.43 4.16
C CYS A 133 5.68 7.79 3.55
N ASN A 134 5.36 9.07 3.54
CA ASN A 134 4.06 9.55 3.05
C ASN A 134 3.80 9.23 1.58
N HIS A 135 4.80 9.19 0.72
CA HIS A 135 4.58 8.78 -0.67
C HIS A 135 4.10 7.31 -0.76
N ARG A 136 4.57 6.41 0.12
CA ARG A 136 4.09 5.03 0.18
C ARG A 136 2.68 4.93 0.78
N PHE A 137 2.36 5.75 1.77
CA PHE A 137 1.00 5.83 2.30
C PHE A 137 0.04 6.31 1.23
N LEU A 138 0.38 7.37 0.51
CA LEU A 138 -0.47 7.92 -0.54
C LEU A 138 -0.63 6.94 -1.71
N LEU A 139 0.47 6.37 -2.22
CA LEU A 139 0.44 5.45 -3.36
C LEU A 139 -0.36 4.17 -3.10
N ASN A 140 -0.22 3.59 -1.89
CA ASN A 140 -0.75 2.26 -1.61
C ASN A 140 -2.04 2.27 -0.80
N TYR A 141 -2.36 3.38 -0.11
CA TYR A 141 -3.52 3.46 0.78
C TYR A 141 -4.38 4.71 0.55
N GLY A 142 -3.88 5.70 -0.20
CA GLY A 142 -4.62 6.91 -0.56
C GLY A 142 -4.71 7.96 0.54
N PHE A 143 -3.78 7.96 1.50
CA PHE A 143 -3.69 8.99 2.54
C PHE A 143 -2.23 9.37 2.84
N ALA A 144 -2.04 10.47 3.54
CA ALA A 144 -0.77 10.89 4.11
C ALA A 144 -0.95 11.17 5.61
N VAL A 145 0.12 11.03 6.38
CA VAL A 145 0.16 11.33 7.82
C VAL A 145 0.82 12.68 8.00
N GLU A 146 0.13 13.64 8.63
CA GLU A 146 0.61 15.01 8.81
C GLU A 146 1.92 15.04 9.60
N ASP A 147 1.92 14.45 10.79
CA ASP A 147 3.10 14.30 11.66
C ASP A 147 3.62 12.87 11.59
N ASN A 148 4.30 12.53 10.48
CA ASN A 148 4.77 11.18 10.21
C ASN A 148 6.07 10.87 10.99
N TYR A 149 5.98 10.91 12.34
CA TYR A 149 7.07 10.57 13.25
C TYR A 149 6.77 9.30 14.04
N GLU A 150 7.82 8.53 14.32
CA GLU A 150 7.77 7.44 15.28
C GLU A 150 7.91 7.97 16.71
N CYS A 151 7.63 7.13 17.73
CA CYS A 151 7.72 7.51 19.13
C CYS A 151 9.12 7.95 19.59
N ASP A 152 10.16 7.48 18.89
CA ASP A 152 11.56 7.84 19.12
C ASP A 152 11.99 9.12 18.38
N GLY A 153 11.07 9.79 17.69
CA GLY A 153 11.30 10.99 16.89
C GLY A 153 11.81 10.72 15.46
N TYR A 154 11.96 9.45 15.06
CA TYR A 154 12.36 9.13 13.68
C TYR A 154 11.24 9.49 12.70
N CYS A 155 11.61 10.21 11.63
CA CYS A 155 10.72 10.52 10.51
C CYS A 155 11.00 9.58 9.33
N PRO A 156 10.06 8.69 8.95
CA PRO A 156 10.26 7.78 7.84
C PRO A 156 10.07 8.43 6.46
N ASN A 157 9.78 9.74 6.40
CA ASN A 157 9.68 10.44 5.13
C ASN A 157 11.05 10.52 4.46
N GLU A 158 11.08 10.17 3.19
CA GLU A 158 12.29 10.14 2.36
C GLU A 158 12.02 10.81 1.01
N VAL A 159 13.06 11.37 0.43
CA VAL A 159 13.06 11.95 -0.92
C VAL A 159 14.15 11.27 -1.72
N ALA A 160 13.81 10.74 -2.89
CA ALA A 160 14.79 10.19 -3.82
C ALA A 160 15.60 11.33 -4.45
N LEU A 161 16.92 11.27 -4.29
CA LEU A 161 17.85 12.19 -4.94
C LEU A 161 18.57 11.42 -6.05
N LEU A 162 18.44 11.89 -7.29
CA LEU A 162 19.21 11.37 -8.40
C LEU A 162 20.55 12.12 -8.48
N VAL A 163 21.61 11.47 -8.05
CA VAL A 163 22.98 12.00 -8.18
C VAL A 163 23.59 11.43 -9.45
N ARG A 164 24.06 12.30 -10.33
CA ARG A 164 24.78 11.95 -11.55
C ARG A 164 26.07 12.74 -11.61
N LEU A 165 27.13 12.11 -12.10
CA LEU A 165 28.34 12.82 -12.48
C LEU A 165 28.03 13.70 -13.71
N ALA A 166 28.57 14.92 -13.71
CA ALA A 166 28.51 15.75 -14.91
C ALA A 166 29.26 15.04 -16.07
N PRO A 167 28.82 15.21 -17.32
CA PRO A 167 29.51 14.59 -18.45
C PRO A 167 31.00 14.92 -18.52
N GLU A 168 31.37 16.09 -18.02
CA GLU A 168 32.75 16.62 -17.99
C GLU A 168 33.53 16.17 -16.73
N ASP A 169 32.90 15.44 -15.82
CA ASP A 169 33.59 14.96 -14.60
C ASP A 169 34.63 13.90 -14.97
N PRO A 170 35.90 14.05 -14.53
CA PRO A 170 36.95 13.06 -14.85
C PRO A 170 36.67 11.63 -14.38
N LEU A 171 35.70 11.45 -13.44
CA LEU A 171 35.27 10.15 -12.94
C LEU A 171 34.21 9.49 -13.80
N THR A 172 33.60 10.20 -14.76
CA THR A 172 32.54 9.67 -15.62
C THR A 172 33.06 8.55 -16.55
N ALA A 173 34.36 8.50 -16.83
CA ALA A 173 35.01 7.54 -17.70
C ALA A 173 35.62 6.32 -16.94
N ARG A 174 35.37 6.18 -15.65
CA ARG A 174 35.82 5.06 -14.82
C ARG A 174 34.62 4.20 -14.38
#